data_97f7af579cb87c861abb18b0d0e56483
#
_entry.id   97f7af579cb87c861abb18b0d0e56483
#
_cell.length_a   1.000
_cell.length_b   1.000
_cell.length_c   1.000
_cell.angle_alpha   90.00
_cell.angle_beta   90.00
_cell.angle_gamma   90.00
#
_symmetry.space_group_name_H-M   'P 1'
#
loop_
_entity.id
_entity.type
_entity.pdbx_description
1 polymer ?
#
loop_
_entity_poly.entity_id
_entity_poly.type
_entity_poly.pdbx_seq_one_letter_code
_entity_poly.pdbx_strand_id
1 'polypeptide(L)'
;LRPFLKTENFKFTAMKRFFLLTVALLTVWAAAAQMRFVDATELNLIGKALPTPHPYHRIDTVAYKGFTKGENQQVRCSAGLALVFKTNSTRIDLEPQYTSFVYAGASTPRVASEGFDLYIRKDGEWLYAASRAPKKRGEAYTMISRMDSSEKECLLYLPNYSELTSLRVGVDEGATITPMENPFRHKIVIFGSSFTHGVSTSRAGMSYPMQIGRNTGLYFCSIACSGNCKLQPYFADYLGDVKDADAMVFDAFSNPDAKMIEERLIPFIERIRAKLPST
;
A
#
# COMPACT_ATOMS: atom_id res chain seq x y z
N LEU A 1 -23.21 -72.28 16.22
CA LEU A 1 -21.88 -71.54 16.09
C LEU A 1 -21.73 -70.71 14.81
N ARG A 2 -22.80 -70.08 14.25
CA ARG A 2 -22.70 -69.29 13.02
C ARG A 2 -23.25 -67.82 13.02
N PRO A 3 -23.70 -67.19 14.12
CA PRO A 3 -24.11 -65.81 14.07
C PRO A 3 -22.95 -64.77 14.45
N PHE A 4 -21.91 -65.24 15.12
CA PHE A 4 -20.87 -64.27 15.65
C PHE A 4 -19.91 -63.68 14.60
N LEU A 5 -19.68 -64.41 13.51
CA LEU A 5 -18.74 -63.96 12.45
C LEU A 5 -19.31 -62.84 11.51
N LYS A 6 -20.64 -62.70 11.42
CA LYS A 6 -21.26 -61.65 10.57
C LYS A 6 -21.25 -60.28 11.19
N THR A 7 -21.27 -60.16 12.51
CA THR A 7 -21.28 -58.86 13.22
C THR A 7 -19.90 -58.20 13.30
N GLU A 8 -18.81 -58.97 13.34
CA GLU A 8 -17.46 -58.44 13.34
C GLU A 8 -17.06 -57.84 11.97
N ASN A 9 -17.40 -58.53 10.87
CA ASN A 9 -17.15 -58.04 9.51
C ASN A 9 -17.92 -56.75 9.20
N PHE A 10 -19.13 -56.58 9.75
CA PHE A 10 -19.94 -55.39 9.56
C PHE A 10 -19.34 -54.19 10.31
N LYS A 11 -18.86 -54.36 11.53
CA LYS A 11 -18.19 -53.34 12.33
C LYS A 11 -16.85 -52.90 11.70
N PHE A 12 -16.09 -53.84 11.17
CA PHE A 12 -14.81 -53.59 10.52
C PHE A 12 -14.96 -52.81 9.19
N THR A 13 -16.01 -53.14 8.43
CA THR A 13 -16.34 -52.45 7.17
C THR A 13 -16.88 -51.03 7.43
N ALA A 14 -17.70 -50.84 8.46
CA ALA A 14 -18.20 -49.54 8.86
C ALA A 14 -17.08 -48.63 9.38
N MET A 15 -16.15 -49.16 10.17
CA MET A 15 -15.00 -48.44 10.70
C MET A 15 -14.00 -48.03 9.58
N LYS A 16 -13.77 -48.89 8.58
CA LYS A 16 -12.97 -48.55 7.39
C LYS A 16 -13.61 -47.42 6.55
N ARG A 17 -14.94 -47.47 6.36
CA ARG A 17 -15.67 -46.42 5.63
C ARG A 17 -15.66 -45.10 6.39
N PHE A 18 -15.78 -45.11 7.71
CA PHE A 18 -15.67 -43.90 8.53
C PHE A 18 -14.26 -43.31 8.50
N PHE A 19 -13.23 -44.14 8.56
CA PHE A 19 -11.84 -43.73 8.46
C PHE A 19 -11.52 -43.12 7.07
N LEU A 20 -12.00 -43.73 5.98
CA LEU A 20 -11.84 -43.21 4.62
C LEU A 20 -12.58 -41.87 4.41
N LEU A 21 -13.77 -41.71 5.01
CA LEU A 21 -14.54 -40.45 4.96
C LEU A 21 -13.83 -39.34 5.77
N THR A 22 -13.25 -39.65 6.94
CA THR A 22 -12.48 -38.69 7.73
C THR A 22 -11.18 -38.26 7.04
N VAL A 23 -10.47 -39.19 6.40
CA VAL A 23 -9.26 -38.90 5.63
C VAL A 23 -9.61 -38.05 4.40
N ALA A 24 -10.70 -38.35 3.68
CA ALA A 24 -11.18 -37.56 2.55
C ALA A 24 -11.61 -36.12 2.98
N LEU A 25 -12.28 -35.97 4.13
CA LEU A 25 -12.62 -34.67 4.69
C LEU A 25 -11.38 -33.87 5.11
N LEU A 26 -10.37 -34.51 5.69
CA LEU A 26 -9.11 -33.86 6.08
C LEU A 26 -8.28 -33.42 4.85
N THR A 27 -8.30 -34.20 3.76
CA THR A 27 -7.62 -33.82 2.51
C THR A 27 -8.31 -32.66 1.79
N VAL A 28 -9.62 -32.58 1.82
CA VAL A 28 -10.39 -31.44 1.28
C VAL A 28 -10.14 -30.17 2.11
N TRP A 29 -10.01 -30.29 3.44
CA TRP A 29 -9.65 -29.14 4.29
C TRP A 29 -8.20 -28.65 4.08
N ALA A 30 -7.27 -29.55 3.82
CA ALA A 30 -5.87 -29.18 3.51
C ALA A 30 -5.72 -28.49 2.15
N ALA A 31 -6.52 -28.88 1.15
CA ALA A 31 -6.52 -28.24 -0.18
C ALA A 31 -7.10 -26.81 -0.15
N ALA A 32 -8.00 -26.49 0.79
CA ALA A 32 -8.60 -25.16 0.93
C ALA A 32 -7.68 -24.11 1.60
N ALA A 33 -6.46 -24.47 2.00
CA ALA A 33 -5.54 -23.60 2.74
C ALA A 33 -4.33 -23.12 1.93
N GLN A 34 -4.16 -23.57 0.69
CA GLN A 34 -2.99 -23.22 -0.11
C GLN A 34 -3.15 -21.83 -0.72
N MET A 35 -2.13 -20.96 -0.51
CA MET A 35 -2.07 -19.61 -1.04
C MET A 35 -1.02 -19.53 -2.16
N ARG A 36 -1.40 -18.90 -3.27
CA ARG A 36 -0.48 -18.52 -4.35
C ARG A 36 -0.07 -17.07 -4.17
N PHE A 37 1.23 -16.80 -4.15
CA PHE A 37 1.78 -15.45 -4.02
C PHE A 37 2.27 -14.94 -5.37
N VAL A 38 1.91 -13.70 -5.70
CA VAL A 38 2.42 -12.94 -6.83
C VAL A 38 3.27 -11.78 -6.32
N ASP A 39 4.30 -11.39 -7.07
CA ASP A 39 5.07 -10.19 -6.74
C ASP A 39 4.21 -8.95 -7.01
N ALA A 40 4.23 -7.98 -6.09
CA ALA A 40 3.45 -6.76 -6.23
C ALA A 40 3.89 -5.89 -7.43
N THR A 41 5.09 -6.12 -7.97
CA THR A 41 5.57 -5.46 -9.20
C THR A 41 4.88 -5.97 -10.47
N GLU A 42 4.21 -7.12 -10.41
CA GLU A 42 3.34 -7.63 -11.48
C GLU A 42 1.96 -6.95 -11.49
N LEU A 43 1.64 -6.22 -10.42
CA LEU A 43 0.40 -5.44 -10.26
C LEU A 43 0.67 -3.96 -10.59
N ASN A 44 -0.38 -3.15 -10.67
CA ASN A 44 -0.21 -1.73 -10.94
C ASN A 44 0.03 -0.95 -9.63
N LEU A 45 1.22 -0.33 -9.52
CA LEU A 45 1.58 0.55 -8.41
C LEU A 45 1.36 2.01 -8.82
N ILE A 46 0.49 2.69 -8.10
CA ILE A 46 0.12 4.10 -8.31
C ILE A 46 0.62 5.01 -7.17
N GLY A 47 0.56 6.33 -7.36
CA GLY A 47 0.91 7.34 -6.34
C GLY A 47 2.29 7.98 -6.55
N LYS A 48 3.09 7.55 -7.54
CA LYS A 48 4.37 8.18 -7.87
C LYS A 48 4.17 9.43 -8.72
N ALA A 49 4.89 10.50 -8.38
CA ALA A 49 4.94 11.68 -9.23
C ALA A 49 5.84 11.45 -10.46
N LEU A 50 6.99 10.79 -10.28
CA LEU A 50 7.89 10.35 -11.36
C LEU A 50 8.24 8.87 -11.18
N PRO A 51 8.56 8.14 -12.27
CA PRO A 51 9.08 6.79 -12.18
C PRO A 51 10.37 6.73 -11.36
N THR A 52 10.58 5.63 -10.64
CA THR A 52 11.82 5.36 -9.89
C THR A 52 12.29 3.94 -10.18
N PRO A 53 13.62 3.66 -10.19
CA PRO A 53 14.14 2.31 -10.36
C PRO A 53 13.68 1.36 -9.25
N HIS A 54 13.59 1.85 -8.00
CA HIS A 54 13.05 1.07 -6.89
C HIS A 54 11.52 1.21 -6.83
N PRO A 55 10.75 0.10 -6.93
CA PRO A 55 9.30 0.18 -7.10
C PRO A 55 8.58 0.90 -5.97
N TYR A 56 9.07 0.83 -4.74
CA TYR A 56 8.39 1.35 -3.55
C TYR A 56 8.92 2.72 -3.07
N HIS A 57 9.92 3.31 -3.74
CA HIS A 57 10.41 4.66 -3.43
C HIS A 57 9.57 5.72 -4.14
N ARG A 58 9.32 6.85 -3.48
CA ARG A 58 8.61 7.99 -4.05
C ARG A 58 9.52 8.88 -4.91
N ILE A 59 10.79 8.98 -4.54
CA ILE A 59 11.81 9.73 -5.29
C ILE A 59 13.04 8.85 -5.52
N ASP A 60 13.63 8.95 -6.71
CA ASP A 60 14.94 8.39 -7.01
C ASP A 60 16.05 9.26 -6.39
N THR A 61 16.56 8.84 -5.23
CA THR A 61 17.61 9.54 -4.51
C THR A 61 19.02 9.36 -5.12
N VAL A 62 19.13 8.59 -6.20
CA VAL A 62 20.36 8.50 -7.01
C VAL A 62 20.37 9.58 -8.10
N ALA A 63 19.24 9.80 -8.75
CA ALA A 63 19.09 10.86 -9.76
C ALA A 63 18.98 12.26 -9.11
N TYR A 64 18.19 12.38 -8.05
CA TYR A 64 17.99 13.65 -7.33
C TYR A 64 18.85 13.71 -6.08
N LYS A 65 19.69 14.75 -5.99
CA LYS A 65 20.68 14.94 -4.91
C LYS A 65 20.31 16.13 -4.01
N GLY A 66 21.03 16.24 -2.90
CA GLY A 66 20.88 17.36 -1.95
C GLY A 66 20.06 17.03 -0.71
N PHE A 67 19.34 15.90 -0.70
CA PHE A 67 18.57 15.46 0.46
C PHE A 67 19.47 15.19 1.67
N THR A 68 19.06 15.66 2.82
CA THR A 68 19.65 15.26 4.10
C THR A 68 19.42 13.77 4.35
N LYS A 69 20.12 13.17 5.32
CA LYS A 69 19.93 11.77 5.71
C LYS A 69 18.47 11.45 6.05
N GLY A 70 17.80 12.35 6.81
CA GLY A 70 16.41 12.17 7.20
C GLY A 70 15.44 12.27 6.02
N GLU A 71 15.64 13.21 5.11
CA GLU A 71 14.84 13.35 3.90
C GLU A 71 15.02 12.14 2.98
N ASN A 72 16.26 11.67 2.77
CA ASN A 72 16.55 10.47 2.00
C ASN A 72 15.76 9.24 2.52
N GLN A 73 15.73 9.05 3.83
CA GLN A 73 14.95 7.97 4.44
C GLN A 73 13.45 8.15 4.18
N GLN A 74 12.94 9.38 4.33
CA GLN A 74 11.51 9.66 4.21
C GLN A 74 11.01 9.55 2.77
N VAL A 75 11.74 10.06 1.77
CA VAL A 75 11.31 9.98 0.36
C VAL A 75 11.37 8.55 -0.20
N ARG A 76 12.08 7.64 0.47
CA ARG A 76 12.08 6.21 0.17
C ARG A 76 10.95 5.43 0.87
N CYS A 77 10.25 6.04 1.84
CA CYS A 77 9.01 5.47 2.37
C CYS A 77 7.90 5.51 1.33
N SER A 78 6.95 4.59 1.45
CA SER A 78 5.88 4.36 0.45
C SER A 78 4.61 5.20 0.72
N ALA A 79 4.69 6.28 1.48
CA ALA A 79 3.53 7.10 1.85
C ALA A 79 2.75 7.59 0.61
N GLY A 80 1.46 7.27 0.56
CA GLY A 80 0.59 7.64 -0.56
C GLY A 80 0.71 6.73 -1.79
N LEU A 81 1.64 5.76 -1.80
CA LEU A 81 1.66 4.72 -2.83
C LEU A 81 0.60 3.66 -2.54
N ALA A 82 0.02 3.10 -3.60
CA ALA A 82 -0.96 2.03 -3.47
C ALA A 82 -0.86 1.04 -4.65
N LEU A 83 -1.20 -0.23 -4.39
CA LEU A 83 -1.46 -1.22 -5.43
C LEU A 83 -2.93 -1.17 -5.83
N VAL A 84 -3.20 -1.24 -7.13
CA VAL A 84 -4.54 -1.41 -7.68
C VAL A 84 -4.60 -2.70 -8.50
N PHE A 85 -5.55 -3.56 -8.16
CA PHE A 85 -5.68 -4.88 -8.77
C PHE A 85 -7.11 -5.42 -8.65
N LYS A 86 -7.42 -6.44 -9.45
CA LYS A 86 -8.67 -7.20 -9.36
C LYS A 86 -8.39 -8.61 -8.87
N THR A 87 -9.30 -9.16 -8.07
CA THR A 87 -9.23 -10.56 -7.62
C THR A 87 -10.61 -11.10 -7.26
N ASN A 88 -10.83 -12.40 -7.49
CA ASN A 88 -11.99 -13.14 -7.00
C ASN A 88 -11.67 -14.00 -5.76
N SER A 89 -10.47 -13.81 -5.17
CA SER A 89 -10.06 -14.54 -3.97
C SER A 89 -10.97 -14.25 -2.78
N THR A 90 -11.19 -15.24 -1.94
CA THR A 90 -11.94 -15.12 -0.68
C THR A 90 -11.05 -14.66 0.48
N ARG A 91 -9.71 -14.68 0.24
CA ARG A 91 -8.67 -14.29 1.19
C ARG A 91 -7.55 -13.56 0.46
N ILE A 92 -7.00 -12.55 1.12
CA ILE A 92 -5.78 -11.85 0.68
C ILE A 92 -4.77 -11.93 1.81
N ASP A 93 -3.58 -12.42 1.51
CA ASP A 93 -2.42 -12.40 2.40
C ASP A 93 -1.38 -11.40 1.87
N LEU A 94 -0.55 -10.87 2.75
CA LEU A 94 0.57 -10.00 2.40
C LEU A 94 1.86 -10.55 2.99
N GLU A 95 2.95 -10.47 2.21
CA GLU A 95 4.30 -10.82 2.63
C GLU A 95 5.24 -9.64 2.32
N PRO A 96 5.35 -8.65 3.20
CA PRO A 96 6.21 -7.49 3.02
C PRO A 96 7.62 -7.75 3.54
N GLN A 97 8.64 -7.20 2.85
CA GLN A 97 10.00 -7.07 3.37
C GLN A 97 10.36 -5.59 3.51
N TYR A 98 11.06 -5.25 4.58
CA TYR A 98 11.39 -3.87 4.93
C TYR A 98 12.91 -3.69 5.06
N THR A 99 13.41 -2.55 4.60
CA THR A 99 14.81 -2.13 4.79
C THR A 99 14.96 -1.22 5.99
N SER A 100 14.06 -0.24 6.13
CA SER A 100 14.16 0.75 7.20
C SER A 100 12.80 1.27 7.66
N PHE A 101 12.81 1.89 8.82
CA PHE A 101 11.65 2.50 9.46
C PHE A 101 12.00 3.91 9.90
N VAL A 102 11.11 4.85 9.62
CA VAL A 102 11.24 6.24 10.06
C VAL A 102 10.33 6.44 11.27
N TYR A 103 10.82 7.16 12.28
CA TYR A 103 10.00 7.50 13.43
C TYR A 103 8.84 8.42 13.01
N ALA A 104 7.63 7.98 13.27
CA ALA A 104 6.39 8.63 12.83
C ALA A 104 5.74 9.49 13.93
N GLY A 105 6.41 9.74 15.05
CA GLY A 105 5.82 10.37 16.23
C GLY A 105 5.07 9.36 17.13
N ALA A 106 4.90 9.71 18.39
CA ALA A 106 4.28 8.83 19.40
C ALA A 106 2.79 8.57 19.15
N SER A 107 2.11 9.46 18.43
CA SER A 107 0.66 9.38 18.15
C SER A 107 0.33 8.61 16.86
N THR A 108 1.33 8.15 16.09
CA THR A 108 1.10 7.38 14.86
C THR A 108 1.12 5.89 15.18
N PRO A 109 0.00 5.18 15.04
CA PRO A 109 -0.06 3.75 15.32
C PRO A 109 0.76 2.95 14.29
N ARG A 110 1.22 1.77 14.71
CA ARG A 110 2.02 0.88 13.87
C ARG A 110 1.31 0.48 12.57
N VAL A 111 -0.01 0.40 12.57
CA VAL A 111 -0.80 0.09 11.36
C VAL A 111 -0.73 1.21 10.32
N ALA A 112 -0.48 2.45 10.70
CA ALA A 112 -0.24 3.56 9.77
C ALA A 112 1.22 3.63 9.31
N SER A 113 2.17 3.40 10.23
CA SER A 113 3.60 3.54 9.93
C SER A 113 4.21 2.32 9.22
N GLU A 114 3.77 1.11 9.54
CA GLU A 114 4.30 -0.16 9.03
C GLU A 114 3.26 -1.03 8.33
N GLY A 115 1.98 -0.69 8.44
CA GLY A 115 0.86 -1.50 7.97
C GLY A 115 0.35 -1.10 6.60
N PHE A 116 -0.60 -1.90 6.16
CA PHE A 116 -1.31 -1.75 4.89
C PHE A 116 -2.78 -1.47 5.14
N ASP A 117 -3.44 -0.78 4.18
CA ASP A 117 -4.81 -0.33 4.32
C ASP A 117 -5.59 -0.63 3.03
N LEU A 118 -6.49 -1.61 3.09
CA LEU A 118 -7.23 -2.15 1.95
C LEU A 118 -8.61 -1.53 1.85
N TYR A 119 -8.93 -1.08 0.65
CA TYR A 119 -10.27 -0.67 0.21
C TYR A 119 -10.72 -1.57 -0.93
N ILE A 120 -12.02 -1.85 -0.99
CA ILE A 120 -12.67 -2.60 -2.08
C ILE A 120 -13.74 -1.68 -2.68
N ARG A 121 -13.80 -1.62 -4.02
CA ARG A 121 -14.78 -0.80 -4.72
C ARG A 121 -16.13 -1.51 -4.75
N LYS A 122 -17.17 -0.79 -4.34
CA LYS A 122 -18.56 -1.23 -4.40
C LYS A 122 -19.45 -0.06 -4.77
N ASP A 123 -20.33 -0.25 -5.74
CA ASP A 123 -21.28 0.78 -6.21
C ASP A 123 -20.60 2.10 -6.60
N GLY A 124 -19.38 2.02 -7.13
CA GLY A 124 -18.57 3.17 -7.54
C GLY A 124 -17.71 3.80 -6.43
N GLU A 125 -17.89 3.41 -5.17
CA GLU A 125 -17.20 3.97 -4.00
C GLU A 125 -16.11 3.04 -3.45
N TRP A 126 -15.04 3.61 -2.90
CA TRP A 126 -13.98 2.89 -2.21
C TRP A 126 -14.34 2.68 -0.73
N LEU A 127 -14.80 1.49 -0.39
CA LEU A 127 -15.18 1.13 0.97
C LEU A 127 -14.00 0.51 1.72
N TYR A 128 -13.83 0.90 2.97
CA TYR A 128 -12.83 0.30 3.85
C TYR A 128 -13.11 -1.20 4.06
N ALA A 129 -12.10 -2.03 3.83
CA ALA A 129 -12.19 -3.47 3.99
C ALA A 129 -11.37 -3.99 5.17
N ALA A 130 -10.10 -3.61 5.26
CA ALA A 130 -9.22 -4.03 6.34
C ALA A 130 -8.00 -3.13 6.47
N SER A 131 -7.40 -3.06 7.66
CA SER A 131 -6.05 -2.51 7.86
C SER A 131 -5.27 -3.34 8.86
N ARG A 132 -4.03 -3.69 8.52
CA ARG A 132 -3.18 -4.53 9.37
C ARG A 132 -1.70 -4.20 9.20
N ALA A 133 -0.94 -4.35 10.29
CA ALA A 133 0.52 -4.43 10.24
C ALA A 133 0.94 -5.89 10.53
N PRO A 134 2.05 -6.39 9.97
CA PRO A 134 2.54 -7.74 10.27
C PRO A 134 2.86 -7.84 11.76
N LYS A 135 2.51 -8.96 12.40
CA LYS A 135 2.85 -9.20 13.82
C LYS A 135 4.36 -9.19 14.01
N LYS A 136 5.05 -9.86 13.12
CA LYS A 136 6.51 -9.88 13.02
C LYS A 136 6.90 -9.41 11.61
N ARG A 137 7.86 -8.48 11.55
CA ARG A 137 8.33 -7.88 10.30
C ARG A 137 8.92 -8.96 9.38
N GLY A 138 8.56 -8.92 8.10
CA GLY A 138 9.02 -9.88 7.10
C GLY A 138 8.26 -11.20 7.06
N GLU A 139 7.26 -11.42 7.92
CA GLU A 139 6.41 -12.62 7.86
C GLU A 139 5.14 -12.36 7.07
N ALA A 140 4.71 -13.38 6.33
CA ALA A 140 3.40 -13.38 5.67
C ALA A 140 2.26 -13.38 6.70
N TYR A 141 1.20 -12.65 6.39
CA TYR A 141 0.02 -12.59 7.26
C TYR A 141 -1.26 -12.34 6.47
N THR A 142 -2.39 -12.77 7.03
CA THR A 142 -3.69 -12.52 6.42
C THR A 142 -4.11 -11.08 6.58
N MET A 143 -4.29 -10.40 5.45
CA MET A 143 -4.85 -9.04 5.39
C MET A 143 -6.35 -9.05 5.61
N ILE A 144 -7.07 -9.88 4.86
CA ILE A 144 -8.51 -10.09 4.94
C ILE A 144 -8.86 -11.53 4.56
N SER A 145 -9.96 -12.06 5.09
CA SER A 145 -10.48 -13.39 4.75
C SER A 145 -12.01 -13.43 4.88
N ARG A 146 -12.61 -14.50 4.39
CA ARG A 146 -14.06 -14.71 4.39
C ARG A 146 -14.82 -13.73 3.49
N MET A 147 -14.20 -13.27 2.42
CA MET A 147 -14.88 -12.57 1.34
C MET A 147 -15.67 -13.56 0.49
N ASP A 148 -16.60 -13.07 -0.31
CA ASP A 148 -17.22 -13.89 -1.36
C ASP A 148 -16.23 -14.13 -2.53
N SER A 149 -16.59 -14.99 -3.48
CA SER A 149 -15.78 -15.31 -4.66
C SER A 149 -16.10 -14.46 -5.90
N SER A 150 -16.83 -13.36 -5.76
CA SER A 150 -17.01 -12.39 -6.84
C SER A 150 -15.70 -11.66 -7.14
N GLU A 151 -15.55 -11.12 -8.36
CA GLU A 151 -14.41 -10.24 -8.67
C GLU A 151 -14.53 -8.92 -7.90
N LYS A 152 -13.44 -8.51 -7.28
CA LYS A 152 -13.31 -7.28 -6.48
C LYS A 152 -12.23 -6.39 -7.05
N GLU A 153 -12.51 -5.10 -7.21
CA GLU A 153 -11.51 -4.06 -7.43
C GLU A 153 -10.91 -3.65 -6.09
N CYS A 154 -9.59 -3.78 -5.96
CA CYS A 154 -8.84 -3.57 -4.73
C CYS A 154 -7.90 -2.37 -4.84
N LEU A 155 -7.87 -1.53 -3.79
CA LEU A 155 -6.93 -0.43 -3.59
C LEU A 155 -6.22 -0.67 -2.26
N LEU A 156 -4.94 -1.04 -2.31
CA LEU A 156 -4.13 -1.37 -1.14
C LEU A 156 -3.06 -0.30 -0.93
N TYR A 157 -3.28 0.61 0.03
CA TYR A 157 -2.27 1.60 0.42
C TYR A 157 -1.11 0.96 1.17
N LEU A 158 0.10 1.43 0.84
CA LEU A 158 1.36 0.98 1.42
C LEU A 158 1.72 1.81 2.68
N PRO A 159 2.65 1.32 3.52
CA PRO A 159 3.03 1.97 4.78
C PRO A 159 3.54 3.40 4.62
N ASN A 160 3.13 4.31 5.51
CA ASN A 160 3.53 5.71 5.43
C ASN A 160 5.00 5.97 5.86
N TYR A 161 5.53 5.21 6.83
CA TYR A 161 6.84 5.49 7.45
C TYR A 161 7.81 4.31 7.37
N SER A 162 7.63 3.46 6.38
CA SER A 162 8.49 2.30 6.16
C SER A 162 9.00 2.25 4.73
N GLU A 163 10.25 1.87 4.57
CA GLU A 163 10.87 1.56 3.30
C GLU A 163 10.69 0.06 3.01
N LEU A 164 9.89 -0.25 2.00
CA LEU A 164 9.69 -1.61 1.52
C LEU A 164 10.81 -2.01 0.56
N THR A 165 11.32 -3.24 0.69
CA THR A 165 12.23 -3.86 -0.28
C THR A 165 11.45 -4.69 -1.29
N SER A 166 10.46 -5.46 -0.81
CA SER A 166 9.56 -6.24 -1.65
C SER A 166 8.20 -6.40 -0.98
N LEU A 167 7.21 -6.73 -1.79
CA LEU A 167 5.87 -7.08 -1.34
C LEU A 167 5.32 -8.18 -2.23
N ARG A 168 4.81 -9.25 -1.63
CA ARG A 168 4.06 -10.29 -2.34
C ARG A 168 2.61 -10.28 -1.85
N VAL A 169 1.69 -10.47 -2.79
CA VAL A 169 0.25 -10.56 -2.52
C VAL A 169 -0.20 -11.98 -2.72
N GLY A 170 -0.70 -12.60 -1.67
CA GLY A 170 -1.21 -13.97 -1.66
C GLY A 170 -2.71 -13.99 -1.90
N VAL A 171 -3.17 -14.90 -2.75
CA VAL A 171 -4.58 -15.20 -3.04
C VAL A 171 -4.82 -16.70 -2.95
N ASP A 172 -6.07 -17.12 -2.79
CA ASP A 172 -6.44 -18.55 -2.79
C ASP A 172 -5.90 -19.23 -4.05
N GLU A 173 -5.43 -20.48 -3.92
CA GLU A 173 -5.04 -21.30 -5.07
C GLU A 173 -6.19 -21.40 -6.07
N GLY A 174 -5.90 -21.10 -7.36
CA GLY A 174 -6.91 -21.06 -8.41
C GLY A 174 -7.72 -19.76 -8.53
N ALA A 175 -7.59 -18.81 -7.57
CA ALA A 175 -8.18 -17.49 -7.73
C ALA A 175 -7.40 -16.64 -8.74
N THR A 176 -8.10 -15.74 -9.41
CA THR A 176 -7.49 -14.74 -10.28
C THR A 176 -6.94 -13.56 -9.47
N ILE A 177 -5.82 -13.01 -9.91
CA ILE A 177 -5.32 -11.68 -9.50
C ILE A 177 -4.68 -11.04 -10.74
N THR A 178 -5.13 -9.84 -11.07
CA THR A 178 -4.70 -9.11 -12.28
C THR A 178 -4.49 -7.62 -11.95
N PRO A 179 -3.54 -6.94 -12.61
CA PRO A 179 -3.40 -5.50 -12.47
C PRO A 179 -4.69 -4.79 -12.94
N MET A 180 -4.98 -3.65 -12.34
CA MET A 180 -6.07 -2.75 -12.71
C MET A 180 -5.49 -1.41 -13.14
N GLU A 181 -6.07 -0.73 -14.10
CA GLU A 181 -5.69 0.64 -14.46
C GLU A 181 -5.89 1.59 -13.27
N ASN A 182 -5.15 2.72 -13.27
CA ASN A 182 -5.31 3.75 -12.26
C ASN A 182 -6.75 4.28 -12.28
N PRO A 183 -7.51 4.12 -11.18
CA PRO A 183 -8.92 4.55 -11.14
C PRO A 183 -9.09 6.05 -10.92
N PHE A 184 -8.00 6.78 -10.65
CA PHE A 184 -8.00 8.21 -10.38
C PHE A 184 -7.58 9.01 -11.61
N ARG A 185 -8.06 10.25 -11.71
CA ARG A 185 -7.80 11.16 -12.84
C ARG A 185 -7.25 12.48 -12.32
N HIS A 186 -6.71 13.31 -13.23
CA HIS A 186 -6.12 14.61 -12.91
C HIS A 186 -5.04 14.51 -11.83
N LYS A 187 -3.81 14.46 -12.29
CA LYS A 187 -2.63 14.27 -11.44
C LYS A 187 -2.33 15.50 -10.60
N ILE A 188 -2.57 15.40 -9.30
CA ILE A 188 -2.27 16.45 -8.32
C ILE A 188 -1.00 16.05 -7.56
N VAL A 189 0.07 16.79 -7.75
CA VAL A 189 1.31 16.59 -6.97
C VAL A 189 1.25 17.48 -5.74
N ILE A 190 1.33 16.86 -4.56
CA ILE A 190 1.31 17.58 -3.30
C ILE A 190 2.66 17.50 -2.59
N PHE A 191 3.31 18.66 -2.38
CA PHE A 191 4.50 18.78 -1.56
C PHE A 191 4.12 19.27 -0.18
N GLY A 192 4.46 18.49 0.86
CA GLY A 192 3.92 18.78 2.17
C GLY A 192 4.70 18.24 3.36
N SER A 193 4.21 18.60 4.53
CA SER A 193 4.76 18.32 5.85
C SER A 193 4.38 16.92 6.37
N SER A 194 4.48 16.74 7.69
CA SER A 194 4.06 15.52 8.37
C SER A 194 2.55 15.24 8.23
N PHE A 195 1.71 16.26 8.09
CA PHE A 195 0.28 16.08 7.88
C PHE A 195 0.00 15.42 6.54
N THR A 196 0.65 15.88 5.48
CA THR A 196 0.58 15.27 4.14
C THR A 196 1.19 13.87 4.13
N HIS A 197 2.27 13.63 4.91
CA HIS A 197 2.92 12.32 5.04
C HIS A 197 2.04 11.29 5.75
N GLY A 198 1.14 11.74 6.64
CA GLY A 198 0.21 10.90 7.38
C GLY A 198 0.59 10.66 8.84
N VAL A 199 1.25 11.66 9.49
CA VAL A 199 1.47 11.63 10.96
C VAL A 199 0.12 11.57 11.68
N SER A 200 0.05 10.80 12.75
CA SER A 200 -1.15 10.65 13.62
C SER A 200 -2.40 10.15 12.89
N THR A 201 -2.28 9.63 11.67
CA THR A 201 -3.39 8.97 11.00
C THR A 201 -3.64 7.58 11.59
N SER A 202 -4.87 7.12 11.58
CA SER A 202 -5.25 5.83 12.15
C SER A 202 -4.70 4.63 11.35
N ARG A 203 -4.43 4.81 10.03
CA ARG A 203 -3.93 3.81 9.09
C ARG A 203 -3.40 4.47 7.82
N ALA A 204 -2.70 3.74 6.95
CA ALA A 204 -1.95 4.28 5.81
C ALA A 204 -2.78 5.13 4.84
N GLY A 205 -3.97 4.68 4.45
CA GLY A 205 -4.85 5.40 3.51
C GLY A 205 -5.62 6.59 4.12
N MET A 206 -5.34 6.97 5.37
CA MET A 206 -6.02 8.07 6.06
C MET A 206 -5.24 9.37 6.10
N SER A 207 -4.10 9.48 5.41
CA SER A 207 -3.55 10.81 5.12
C SER A 207 -4.56 11.59 4.28
N TYR A 208 -4.70 12.90 4.53
CA TYR A 208 -5.77 13.68 3.91
C TYR A 208 -5.74 13.69 2.36
N PRO A 209 -4.57 13.67 1.66
CA PRO A 209 -4.58 13.56 0.21
C PRO A 209 -5.21 12.26 -0.29
N MET A 210 -4.97 11.15 0.42
CA MET A 210 -5.54 9.86 0.04
C MET A 210 -7.05 9.80 0.29
N GLN A 211 -7.54 10.45 1.34
CA GLN A 211 -8.97 10.59 1.58
C GLN A 211 -9.65 11.44 0.50
N ILE A 212 -9.08 12.60 0.16
CA ILE A 212 -9.60 13.47 -0.91
C ILE A 212 -9.61 12.68 -2.23
N GLY A 213 -8.53 11.99 -2.58
CA GLY A 213 -8.45 11.19 -3.81
C GLY A 213 -9.57 10.17 -3.92
N ARG A 214 -9.81 9.36 -2.88
CA ARG A 214 -10.91 8.38 -2.87
C ARG A 214 -12.30 9.02 -3.00
N ASN A 215 -12.49 10.19 -2.38
CA ASN A 215 -13.81 10.86 -2.36
C ASN A 215 -14.11 11.66 -3.63
N THR A 216 -13.07 12.09 -4.37
CA THR A 216 -13.22 12.98 -5.52
C THR A 216 -12.84 12.34 -6.85
N GLY A 217 -12.12 11.21 -6.83
CA GLY A 217 -11.53 10.62 -8.02
C GLY A 217 -10.25 11.31 -8.52
N LEU A 218 -9.70 12.29 -7.79
CA LEU A 218 -8.45 12.96 -8.14
C LEU A 218 -7.23 12.09 -7.82
N TYR A 219 -6.22 12.12 -8.69
CA TYR A 219 -5.00 11.35 -8.54
C TYR A 219 -3.92 12.10 -7.75
N PHE A 220 -3.78 11.84 -6.47
CA PHE A 220 -2.77 12.46 -5.63
C PHE A 220 -1.44 11.70 -5.63
N CYS A 221 -0.34 12.43 -5.90
CA CYS A 221 1.04 11.98 -5.75
C CYS A 221 1.69 12.75 -4.60
N SER A 222 1.94 12.08 -3.47
CA SER A 222 2.42 12.72 -2.24
C SER A 222 3.94 12.77 -2.17
N ILE A 223 4.50 13.99 -2.17
CA ILE A 223 5.92 14.28 -1.93
C ILE A 223 6.06 14.96 -0.56
N ALA A 224 5.82 14.19 0.47
CA ALA A 224 5.79 14.70 1.84
C ALA A 224 7.00 14.24 2.66
N CYS A 225 7.53 15.14 3.50
CA CYS A 225 8.63 14.86 4.42
C CYS A 225 8.34 15.45 5.81
N SER A 226 8.04 14.59 6.78
CA SER A 226 7.75 14.95 8.17
C SER A 226 8.90 15.75 8.79
N GLY A 227 8.61 16.99 9.26
CA GLY A 227 9.60 17.88 9.87
C GLY A 227 10.61 18.49 8.87
N ASN A 228 10.59 18.09 7.59
CA ASN A 228 11.60 18.39 6.61
C ASN A 228 11.06 19.09 5.33
N CYS A 229 9.80 19.46 5.31
CA CYS A 229 9.22 20.23 4.20
C CYS A 229 9.48 21.73 4.43
N LYS A 230 10.61 22.25 3.92
CA LYS A 230 11.09 23.61 4.21
C LYS A 230 11.43 24.41 2.96
N LEU A 231 10.72 24.15 1.85
CA LEU A 231 10.90 24.85 0.56
C LEU A 231 12.35 24.76 0.03
N GLN A 232 12.97 23.60 0.15
CA GLN A 232 14.35 23.38 -0.28
C GLN A 232 14.44 23.33 -1.82
N PRO A 233 15.49 23.90 -2.43
CA PRO A 233 15.60 24.01 -3.89
C PRO A 233 15.65 22.67 -4.62
N TYR A 234 16.22 21.62 -4.02
CA TYR A 234 16.24 20.28 -4.63
C TYR A 234 14.86 19.62 -4.73
N PHE A 235 13.90 19.95 -3.85
CA PHE A 235 12.50 19.55 -4.04
C PHE A 235 11.85 20.34 -5.19
N ALA A 236 12.17 21.61 -5.36
CA ALA A 236 11.70 22.39 -6.52
C ALA A 236 12.23 21.81 -7.83
N ASP A 237 13.50 21.35 -7.87
CA ASP A 237 14.08 20.69 -9.04
C ASP A 237 13.31 19.41 -9.41
N TYR A 238 13.02 18.56 -8.42
CA TYR A 238 12.23 17.36 -8.60
C TYR A 238 10.80 17.66 -9.09
N LEU A 239 10.11 18.59 -8.42
CA LEU A 239 8.75 18.98 -8.78
C LEU A 239 8.67 19.58 -10.18
N GLY A 240 9.64 20.39 -10.57
CA GLY A 240 9.73 20.99 -11.91
C GLY A 240 9.93 19.97 -13.04
N ASP A 241 10.32 18.72 -12.72
CA ASP A 241 10.46 17.64 -13.70
C ASP A 241 9.16 16.85 -13.90
N VAL A 242 8.14 17.04 -13.07
CA VAL A 242 6.82 16.37 -13.20
C VAL A 242 5.97 17.11 -14.25
N LYS A 243 6.17 16.75 -15.52
CA LYS A 243 5.57 17.46 -16.69
C LYS A 243 4.09 17.16 -16.88
N ASP A 244 3.60 16.07 -16.34
CA ASP A 244 2.24 15.56 -16.50
C ASP A 244 1.33 15.85 -15.28
N ALA A 245 1.73 16.79 -14.41
CA ALA A 245 0.89 17.26 -13.32
C ALA A 245 -0.17 18.25 -13.83
N ASP A 246 -1.44 18.00 -13.52
CA ASP A 246 -2.54 18.94 -13.76
C ASP A 246 -2.50 20.10 -12.75
N ALA A 247 -2.04 19.84 -11.52
CA ALA A 247 -1.85 20.87 -10.48
C ALA A 247 -0.77 20.47 -9.48
N MET A 248 -0.18 21.49 -8.85
CA MET A 248 0.72 21.33 -7.69
C MET A 248 0.16 22.05 -6.47
N VAL A 249 0.20 21.37 -5.32
CA VAL A 249 -0.26 21.88 -4.04
C VAL A 249 0.92 21.93 -3.08
N PHE A 250 1.09 23.07 -2.40
CA PHE A 250 2.16 23.26 -1.42
C PHE A 250 1.56 23.36 0.00
N ASP A 251 1.53 22.23 0.72
CA ASP A 251 1.27 22.16 2.16
C ASP A 251 2.60 22.27 2.93
N ALA A 252 3.37 23.34 2.64
CA ALA A 252 4.77 23.47 2.99
C ALA A 252 5.03 24.50 4.11
N PHE A 253 4.01 24.87 4.89
CA PHE A 253 4.11 25.98 5.84
C PHE A 253 4.19 25.55 7.31
N SER A 254 4.11 24.26 7.61
CA SER A 254 4.15 23.73 8.98
C SER A 254 5.56 23.51 9.53
N ASN A 255 6.59 23.42 8.66
CA ASN A 255 7.96 23.11 9.09
C ASN A 255 8.95 24.28 8.94
N PRO A 256 8.84 25.20 7.95
CA PRO A 256 9.67 26.38 7.90
C PRO A 256 9.21 27.42 8.93
N ASP A 257 10.14 28.21 9.42
CA ASP A 257 9.82 29.45 10.14
C ASP A 257 9.44 30.59 9.18
N ALA A 258 9.00 31.72 9.72
CA ALA A 258 8.56 32.88 8.93
C ALA A 258 9.68 33.40 8.00
N LYS A 259 10.92 33.44 8.49
CA LYS A 259 12.08 33.87 7.71
C LYS A 259 12.36 32.93 6.53
N MET A 260 12.30 31.64 6.76
CA MET A 260 12.45 30.63 5.69
C MET A 260 11.36 30.78 4.62
N ILE A 261 10.11 31.05 5.02
CA ILE A 261 8.99 31.25 4.08
C ILE A 261 9.29 32.52 3.23
N GLU A 262 9.62 33.62 3.87
CA GLU A 262 9.95 34.90 3.20
C GLU A 262 11.09 34.74 2.19
N GLU A 263 12.16 34.04 2.59
CA GLU A 263 13.37 33.90 1.76
C GLU A 263 13.20 32.82 0.65
N ARG A 264 12.38 31.83 0.84
CA ARG A 264 12.39 30.59 -0.02
C ARG A 264 11.16 30.43 -0.89
N LEU A 265 9.97 30.92 -0.49
CA LEU A 265 8.72 30.61 -1.18
C LEU A 265 8.76 31.08 -2.65
N ILE A 266 9.11 32.34 -2.89
CA ILE A 266 9.12 32.86 -4.26
C ILE A 266 10.21 32.17 -5.11
N PRO A 267 11.47 32.06 -4.66
CA PRO A 267 12.49 31.31 -5.42
C PRO A 267 12.12 29.84 -5.68
N PHE A 268 11.43 29.19 -4.74
CA PHE A 268 10.94 27.82 -4.90
C PHE A 268 9.92 27.72 -6.04
N ILE A 269 8.94 28.63 -6.06
CA ILE A 269 7.91 28.68 -7.11
C ILE A 269 8.54 29.04 -8.47
N GLU A 270 9.40 30.03 -8.53
CA GLU A 270 10.08 30.48 -9.76
C GLU A 270 10.91 29.34 -10.37
N ARG A 271 11.60 28.55 -9.53
CA ARG A 271 12.39 27.40 -9.97
C ARG A 271 11.53 26.31 -10.61
N ILE A 272 10.34 26.06 -10.07
CA ILE A 272 9.36 25.13 -10.66
C ILE A 272 8.82 25.74 -11.95
N ARG A 273 8.41 27.01 -11.94
CA ARG A 273 7.85 27.71 -13.09
C ARG A 273 8.82 27.82 -14.26
N ALA A 274 10.13 27.93 -14.00
CA ALA A 274 11.14 27.91 -15.05
C ALA A 274 11.12 26.63 -15.89
N LYS A 275 10.71 25.51 -15.28
CA LYS A 275 10.58 24.21 -15.94
C LYS A 275 9.14 23.91 -16.40
N LEU A 276 8.13 24.54 -15.79
CA LEU A 276 6.70 24.33 -16.00
C LEU A 276 5.97 25.68 -16.17
N PRO A 277 6.17 26.40 -17.29
CA PRO A 277 5.63 27.76 -17.43
C PRO A 277 4.11 27.82 -17.53
N SER A 278 3.45 26.72 -17.93
CA SER A 278 2.01 26.64 -18.17
C SER A 278 1.21 25.82 -17.15
N THR A 279 1.84 25.34 -16.10
CA THR A 279 1.15 24.56 -15.04
C THR A 279 0.64 25.45 -13.93
#